data_aaf0d4f9869066436eaed7962b668915
#
_entry.id   aaf0d4f9869066436eaed7962b668915
#
_cell.length_a   1.000
_cell.length_b   1.000
_cell.length_c   1.000
_cell.angle_alpha   90.00
_cell.angle_beta   90.00
_cell.angle_gamma   90.00
#
_symmetry.space_group_name_H-M   'P 1'
#
loop_
_entity.id
_entity.type
_entity.pdbx_description
1 polymer ?
#
loop_
_entity_poly.entity_id
_entity_poly.type
_entity_poly.pdbx_seq_one_letter_code
_entity_poly.pdbx_strand_id
1 'polypeptide(L)'
;MKNFVIYVHGKGGSAQEAEHYKPLFPKDEVIGFDYRSQTPWEAKKEFLAFFAALRNRCERLTLVANSIGAYFALSSLDGTLVDRAYFISPIVDMEALICNMMQWSNVTEQELAEKREIATDFGETLSWDYLCYARRHPIIWNVSTCILY
;
A
#
# COMPACT_ATOMS: atom_id res chain seq x y z
N MET A 1 -5.51 -14.69 -22.97
CA MET A 1 -4.68 -13.70 -22.26
C MET A 1 -4.13 -14.31 -20.99
N LYS A 2 -3.02 -13.76 -20.48
CA LYS A 2 -2.40 -14.23 -19.24
C LYS A 2 -3.15 -13.74 -18.03
N ASN A 3 -3.01 -14.45 -16.91
CA ASN A 3 -3.38 -13.96 -15.60
C ASN A 3 -2.14 -13.42 -14.90
N PHE A 4 -2.25 -12.24 -14.33
CA PHE A 4 -1.13 -11.60 -13.63
C PHE A 4 -1.35 -11.64 -12.12
N VAL A 5 -0.27 -11.84 -11.39
CA VAL A 5 -0.21 -11.64 -9.95
C VAL A 5 0.81 -10.54 -9.70
N ILE A 6 0.37 -9.43 -9.16
CA ILE A 6 1.25 -8.28 -8.89
C ILE A 6 1.56 -8.27 -7.40
N TYR A 7 2.87 -8.33 -7.08
CA TYR A 7 3.34 -8.24 -5.71
C TYR A 7 3.77 -6.82 -5.37
N VAL A 8 3.26 -6.30 -4.26
CA VAL A 8 3.57 -4.97 -3.74
C VAL A 8 4.24 -5.11 -2.38
N HIS A 9 5.52 -4.73 -2.32
CA HIS A 9 6.34 -4.90 -1.12
C HIS A 9 6.03 -3.85 -0.04
N GLY A 10 6.47 -4.13 1.20
CA GLY A 10 6.40 -3.19 2.30
C GLY A 10 7.63 -2.30 2.38
N LYS A 11 7.69 -1.48 3.46
CA LYS A 11 8.84 -0.60 3.71
C LYS A 11 10.10 -1.45 3.93
N GLY A 12 11.18 -1.08 3.27
CA GLY A 12 12.43 -1.83 3.35
C GLY A 12 12.47 -3.10 2.53
N GLY A 13 11.35 -3.47 1.88
CA GLY A 13 11.31 -4.61 0.98
C GLY A 13 11.66 -4.23 -0.45
N SER A 14 11.45 -5.17 -1.37
CA SER A 14 11.72 -4.92 -2.78
C SER A 14 10.81 -5.74 -3.69
N ALA A 15 10.74 -5.35 -4.95
CA ALA A 15 9.99 -6.08 -5.98
C ALA A 15 10.51 -7.51 -6.17
N GLN A 16 11.78 -7.76 -5.85
CA GLN A 16 12.39 -9.09 -5.96
C GLN A 16 11.73 -10.11 -5.03
N GLU A 17 11.09 -9.69 -3.96
CA GLU A 17 10.36 -10.57 -3.06
C GLU A 17 9.23 -11.31 -3.77
N ALA A 18 8.81 -10.84 -4.94
CA ALA A 18 7.82 -11.53 -5.77
C ALA A 18 8.22 -12.96 -6.10
N GLU A 19 9.52 -13.24 -6.15
CA GLU A 19 10.03 -14.59 -6.42
C GLU A 19 9.51 -15.63 -5.41
N HIS A 20 9.29 -15.22 -4.15
CA HIS A 20 8.77 -16.11 -3.11
C HIS A 20 7.35 -16.57 -3.39
N TYR A 21 6.60 -15.82 -4.19
CA TYR A 21 5.18 -16.10 -4.46
C TYR A 21 4.96 -16.88 -5.74
N LYS A 22 5.97 -16.98 -6.61
CA LYS A 22 5.85 -17.73 -7.87
C LYS A 22 5.40 -19.18 -7.69
N PRO A 23 5.92 -19.93 -6.71
CA PRO A 23 5.47 -21.31 -6.52
C PRO A 23 4.00 -21.44 -6.12
N LEU A 24 3.42 -20.39 -5.53
CA LEU A 24 2.02 -20.37 -5.11
C LEU A 24 1.06 -20.09 -6.28
N PHE A 25 1.58 -19.54 -7.36
CA PHE A 25 0.81 -19.17 -8.55
C PHE A 25 1.47 -19.72 -9.82
N PRO A 26 1.58 -21.07 -9.93
CA PRO A 26 2.40 -21.67 -10.99
C PRO A 26 1.84 -21.48 -12.39
N LYS A 27 0.56 -21.14 -12.51
CA LYS A 27 -0.10 -20.92 -13.82
C LYS A 27 -0.18 -19.46 -14.21
N ASP A 28 0.25 -18.56 -13.33
CA ASP A 28 0.12 -17.13 -13.52
C ASP A 28 1.51 -16.49 -13.69
N GLU A 29 1.53 -15.30 -14.29
CA GLU A 29 2.75 -14.49 -14.35
C GLU A 29 2.81 -13.62 -13.12
N VAL A 30 3.81 -13.85 -12.26
CA VAL A 30 4.02 -13.09 -11.02
C VAL A 30 5.02 -11.98 -11.29
N ILE A 31 4.60 -10.74 -11.03
CA ILE A 31 5.37 -9.53 -11.32
C ILE A 31 5.52 -8.73 -10.04
N GLY A 32 6.76 -8.37 -9.68
CA GLY A 32 7.03 -7.47 -8.58
C GLY A 32 6.89 -6.02 -9.03
N PHE A 33 6.14 -5.22 -8.28
CA PHE A 33 5.99 -3.80 -8.57
C PHE A 33 7.08 -3.01 -7.85
N ASP A 34 8.03 -2.49 -8.61
CA ASP A 34 9.13 -1.67 -8.08
C ASP A 34 8.66 -0.21 -7.94
N TYR A 35 7.71 0.00 -7.02
CA TYR A 35 7.16 1.34 -6.82
C TYR A 35 8.11 2.20 -5.98
N ARG A 36 8.02 3.52 -6.18
CA ARG A 36 8.87 4.51 -5.52
C ARG A 36 8.12 5.41 -4.56
N SER A 37 6.80 5.35 -4.55
CA SER A 37 5.96 6.19 -3.71
C SER A 37 6.27 6.02 -2.23
N GLN A 38 6.28 7.14 -1.50
CA GLN A 38 6.44 7.18 -0.05
C GLN A 38 5.21 7.75 0.65
N THR A 39 4.25 8.25 -0.12
CA THR A 39 3.02 8.83 0.39
C THR A 39 1.83 8.29 -0.38
N PRO A 40 0.62 8.33 0.19
CA PRO A 40 -0.55 7.82 -0.51
C PRO A 40 -0.95 8.64 -1.75
N TRP A 41 -0.66 9.94 -1.78
CA TRP A 41 -0.95 10.74 -2.97
C TRP A 41 0.01 10.45 -4.12
N GLU A 42 1.27 10.15 -3.83
CA GLU A 42 2.21 9.66 -4.82
C GLU A 42 1.80 8.28 -5.32
N ALA A 43 1.43 7.39 -4.38
CA ALA A 43 1.01 6.03 -4.70
C ALA A 43 -0.20 6.03 -5.62
N LYS A 44 -1.16 6.92 -5.40
CA LYS A 44 -2.36 6.98 -6.22
C LYS A 44 -2.01 7.16 -7.71
N LYS A 45 -1.08 8.04 -8.02
CA LYS A 45 -0.64 8.27 -9.40
C LYS A 45 0.14 7.07 -9.94
N GLU A 46 1.11 6.59 -9.20
CA GLU A 46 2.00 5.54 -9.63
C GLU A 46 1.27 4.19 -9.77
N PHE A 47 0.45 3.83 -8.79
CA PHE A 47 -0.28 2.57 -8.78
C PHE A 47 -1.34 2.54 -9.88
N LEU A 48 -2.11 3.62 -10.04
CA LEU A 48 -3.12 3.67 -11.10
C LEU A 48 -2.51 3.49 -12.48
N ALA A 49 -1.39 4.16 -12.75
CA ALA A 49 -0.73 4.04 -14.05
C ALA A 49 -0.21 2.62 -14.30
N PHE A 50 0.44 2.03 -13.31
CA PHE A 50 1.02 0.69 -13.44
C PHE A 50 -0.08 -0.37 -13.62
N PHE A 51 -1.10 -0.36 -12.75
CA PHE A 51 -2.15 -1.38 -12.78
C PHE A 51 -3.04 -1.23 -14.02
N ALA A 52 -3.34 -0.01 -14.43
CA ALA A 52 -4.15 0.22 -15.65
C ALA A 52 -3.44 -0.33 -16.89
N ALA A 53 -2.12 -0.11 -16.99
CA ALA A 53 -1.34 -0.63 -18.11
C ALA A 53 -1.37 -2.16 -18.17
N LEU A 54 -1.26 -2.83 -17.01
CA LEU A 54 -1.27 -4.28 -16.94
C LEU A 54 -2.68 -4.85 -17.11
N ARG A 55 -3.70 -4.15 -16.62
CA ARG A 55 -5.10 -4.61 -16.71
C ARG A 55 -5.51 -4.86 -18.15
N ASN A 56 -5.05 -4.03 -19.07
CA ASN A 56 -5.37 -4.18 -20.51
C ASN A 56 -4.69 -5.39 -21.14
N ARG A 57 -3.75 -6.03 -20.46
CA ARG A 57 -2.95 -7.14 -20.98
C ARG A 57 -3.25 -8.47 -20.31
N CYS A 58 -4.18 -8.51 -19.38
CA CYS A 58 -4.49 -9.74 -18.65
C CYS A 58 -5.99 -9.97 -18.53
N GLU A 59 -6.35 -11.23 -18.33
CA GLU A 59 -7.74 -11.63 -18.09
C GLU A 59 -8.09 -11.42 -16.61
N ARG A 60 -7.21 -11.88 -15.72
CA ARG A 60 -7.41 -11.74 -14.28
C ARG A 60 -6.16 -11.09 -13.67
N LEU A 61 -6.38 -10.11 -12.81
CA LEU A 61 -5.31 -9.47 -12.07
C LEU A 61 -5.51 -9.71 -10.57
N THR A 62 -4.54 -10.38 -9.97
CA THR A 62 -4.49 -10.67 -8.54
C THR A 62 -3.43 -9.79 -7.89
N LEU A 63 -3.76 -9.21 -6.75
CA LEU A 63 -2.88 -8.38 -5.97
C LEU A 63 -2.40 -9.15 -4.74
N VAL A 64 -1.08 -9.14 -4.49
CA VAL A 64 -0.49 -9.61 -3.24
C VAL A 64 0.29 -8.43 -2.67
N ALA A 65 -0.09 -7.94 -1.51
CA ALA A 65 0.51 -6.73 -0.96
C ALA A 65 0.84 -6.90 0.51
N ASN A 66 1.97 -6.32 0.92
CA ASN A 66 2.53 -6.47 2.26
C ASN A 66 2.58 -5.12 2.98
N SER A 67 2.06 -5.08 4.20
CA SER A 67 2.21 -3.97 5.16
C SER A 67 1.78 -2.62 4.57
N ILE A 68 2.68 -1.64 4.46
CA ILE A 68 2.35 -0.32 3.89
C ILE A 68 2.03 -0.39 2.40
N GLY A 69 2.59 -1.37 1.69
CA GLY A 69 2.24 -1.61 0.29
C GLY A 69 0.76 -1.93 0.14
N ALA A 70 0.18 -2.66 1.09
CA ALA A 70 -1.25 -2.92 1.11
C ALA A 70 -2.04 -1.64 1.33
N TYR A 71 -1.59 -0.75 2.21
CA TYR A 71 -2.25 0.54 2.41
C TYR A 71 -2.25 1.38 1.13
N PHE A 72 -1.11 1.45 0.45
CA PHE A 72 -1.03 2.18 -0.81
C PHE A 72 -1.96 1.60 -1.87
N ALA A 73 -2.04 0.27 -1.96
CA ALA A 73 -2.96 -0.38 -2.89
C ALA A 73 -4.42 -0.12 -2.53
N LEU A 74 -4.77 -0.25 -1.25
CA LEU A 74 -6.12 -0.01 -0.75
C LEU A 74 -6.58 1.43 -0.99
N SER A 75 -5.68 2.39 -0.89
CA SER A 75 -6.00 3.80 -1.07
C SER A 75 -5.98 4.25 -2.53
N SER A 76 -5.43 3.43 -3.44
CA SER A 76 -5.19 3.80 -4.84
C SER A 76 -6.03 3.03 -5.84
N LEU A 77 -6.39 1.77 -5.54
CA LEU A 77 -6.99 0.84 -6.50
C LEU A 77 -8.42 0.51 -6.12
N ASP A 78 -9.13 -0.12 -7.06
CA ASP A 78 -10.50 -0.59 -6.85
C ASP A 78 -10.77 -1.85 -7.69
N GLY A 79 -12.03 -2.32 -7.67
CA GLY A 79 -12.45 -3.51 -8.37
C GLY A 79 -12.41 -3.42 -9.89
N THR A 80 -12.19 -2.25 -10.48
CA THR A 80 -12.00 -2.12 -11.92
C THR A 80 -10.59 -2.55 -12.34
N LEU A 81 -9.63 -2.53 -11.43
CA LEU A 81 -8.23 -2.84 -11.71
C LEU A 81 -7.78 -4.16 -11.08
N VAL A 82 -8.46 -4.63 -10.04
CA VAL A 82 -8.04 -5.83 -9.29
C VAL A 82 -9.24 -6.74 -9.10
N ASP A 83 -9.08 -8.02 -9.42
CA ASP A 83 -10.13 -9.03 -9.27
C ASP A 83 -10.10 -9.71 -7.90
N ARG A 84 -8.91 -9.88 -7.32
CA ARG A 84 -8.70 -10.56 -6.04
C ARG A 84 -7.46 -10.02 -5.36
N ALA A 85 -7.48 -9.97 -4.03
CA ALA A 85 -6.36 -9.49 -3.25
C ALA A 85 -6.01 -10.42 -2.10
N TYR A 86 -4.72 -10.54 -1.83
CA TYR A 86 -4.14 -11.19 -0.66
C TYR A 86 -3.29 -10.16 0.06
N PHE A 87 -3.66 -9.81 1.28
CA PHE A 87 -2.90 -8.85 2.07
C PHE A 87 -2.18 -9.56 3.21
N ILE A 88 -0.91 -9.23 3.39
CA ILE A 88 -0.06 -9.80 4.43
C ILE A 88 0.23 -8.69 5.44
N SER A 89 -0.26 -8.85 6.66
CA SER A 89 -0.11 -7.87 7.74
C SER A 89 -0.38 -6.43 7.27
N PRO A 90 -1.54 -6.18 6.64
CA PRO A 90 -1.79 -4.90 6.00
C PRO A 90 -1.95 -3.77 7.01
N ILE A 91 -1.49 -2.57 6.64
CA ILE A 91 -1.86 -1.35 7.32
C ILE A 91 -3.20 -0.90 6.71
N VAL A 92 -4.26 -0.98 7.50
CA VAL A 92 -5.62 -0.64 7.04
C VAL A 92 -6.15 0.66 7.64
N ASP A 93 -5.56 1.10 8.75
CA ASP A 93 -5.95 2.33 9.45
C ASP A 93 -4.70 3.18 9.68
N MET A 94 -4.35 3.93 8.66
CA MET A 94 -3.15 4.78 8.70
C MET A 94 -3.31 5.93 9.69
N GLU A 95 -4.51 6.47 9.86
CA GLU A 95 -4.75 7.50 10.85
C GLU A 95 -4.42 6.99 12.26
N ALA A 96 -4.91 5.80 12.61
CA ALA A 96 -4.63 5.21 13.91
C ALA A 96 -3.14 4.95 14.11
N LEU A 97 -2.45 4.47 13.07
CA LEU A 97 -1.01 4.22 13.16
C LEU A 97 -0.23 5.51 13.40
N ILE A 98 -0.54 6.57 12.66
CA ILE A 98 0.13 7.87 12.83
C ILE A 98 -0.15 8.41 14.23
N CYS A 99 -1.40 8.34 14.71
CA CYS A 99 -1.75 8.78 16.06
C CYS A 99 -1.02 8.00 17.14
N ASN A 100 -0.84 6.69 16.95
CA ASN A 100 -0.06 5.87 17.87
C ASN A 100 1.42 6.30 17.89
N MET A 101 2.00 6.54 16.72
CA MET A 101 3.39 7.01 16.62
C MET A 101 3.56 8.39 17.27
N MET A 102 2.56 9.26 17.15
CA MET A 102 2.56 10.56 17.83
C MET A 102 2.58 10.37 19.35
N GLN A 103 1.76 9.44 19.86
CA GLN A 103 1.75 9.12 21.29
C GLN A 103 3.10 8.62 21.77
N TRP A 104 3.71 7.69 21.03
CA TRP A 104 5.02 7.13 21.39
C TRP A 104 6.11 8.18 21.39
N SER A 105 6.00 9.21 20.55
CA SER A 105 6.97 10.30 20.44
C SER A 105 6.60 11.53 21.27
N ASN A 106 5.47 11.46 22.00
CA ASN A 106 4.97 12.57 22.81
C ASN A 106 4.74 13.84 21.98
N VAL A 107 4.15 13.69 20.79
CA VAL A 107 3.87 14.77 19.85
C VAL A 107 2.36 15.02 19.83
N THR A 108 1.94 16.28 19.98
CA THR A 108 0.54 16.68 19.86
C THR A 108 0.19 17.04 18.41
N GLU A 109 -1.10 17.00 18.08
CA GLU A 109 -1.56 17.43 16.74
C GLU A 109 -1.19 18.87 16.46
N GLN A 110 -1.33 19.74 17.46
CA GLN A 110 -0.98 21.15 17.30
C GLN A 110 0.50 21.32 16.95
N GLU A 111 1.37 20.59 17.64
CA GLU A 111 2.80 20.63 17.37
C GLU A 111 3.11 20.13 15.96
N LEU A 112 2.48 19.02 15.55
CA LEU A 112 2.69 18.45 14.21
C LEU A 112 2.18 19.41 13.14
N ALA A 113 1.02 20.03 13.35
CA ALA A 113 0.45 21.00 12.41
C ALA A 113 1.36 22.22 12.24
N GLU A 114 1.99 22.69 13.32
CA GLU A 114 2.89 23.83 13.27
C GLU A 114 4.22 23.50 12.60
N LYS A 115 4.81 22.35 12.93
CA LYS A 115 6.12 21.96 12.41
C LYS A 115 6.04 21.26 11.05
N ARG A 116 4.89 20.73 10.69
CA ARG A 116 4.58 20.00 9.46
C ARG A 116 5.23 18.62 9.40
N GLU A 117 6.48 18.49 9.79
CA GLU A 117 7.20 17.22 9.85
C GLU A 117 8.02 17.14 11.14
N ILE A 118 8.02 15.98 11.79
CA ILE A 118 8.78 15.74 13.02
C ILE A 118 9.44 14.37 12.92
N ALA A 119 10.77 14.35 12.98
CA ALA A 119 11.52 13.09 13.02
C ALA A 119 11.33 12.43 14.38
N THR A 120 11.26 11.10 14.39
CA THR A 120 11.14 10.30 15.60
C THR A 120 12.42 9.53 15.86
N ASP A 121 12.55 8.97 17.09
CA ASP A 121 13.73 8.18 17.47
C ASP A 121 13.73 6.78 16.85
N PHE A 122 12.62 6.34 16.27
CA PHE A 122 12.50 4.99 15.72
C PHE A 122 12.52 4.95 14.17
N GLY A 123 13.11 5.98 13.55
CA GLY A 123 13.36 5.99 12.10
C GLY A 123 12.18 6.42 11.24
N GLU A 124 11.06 6.82 11.84
CA GLU A 124 9.92 7.35 11.11
C GLU A 124 9.89 8.87 11.20
N THR A 125 9.35 9.52 10.18
CA THR A 125 9.07 10.95 10.20
C THR A 125 7.57 11.16 10.21
N LEU A 126 7.06 11.82 11.25
CA LEU A 126 5.65 12.19 11.34
C LEU A 126 5.37 13.34 10.37
N SER A 127 4.26 13.24 9.64
CA SER A 127 3.86 14.25 8.65
C SER A 127 2.43 14.69 8.88
N TRP A 128 2.22 15.98 9.02
CA TRP A 128 0.89 16.56 9.15
C TRP A 128 0.06 16.32 7.88
N ASP A 129 0.66 16.49 6.71
CA ASP A 129 -0.04 16.28 5.44
C ASP A 129 -0.49 14.83 5.29
N TYR A 130 0.33 13.89 5.73
CA TYR A 130 -0.02 12.47 5.68
C TYR A 130 -1.23 12.17 6.58
N LEU A 131 -1.20 12.68 7.81
CA LEU A 131 -2.32 12.50 8.76
C LEU A 131 -3.62 13.08 8.20
N CYS A 132 -3.56 14.29 7.66
CA CYS A 132 -4.73 14.93 7.05
C CYS A 132 -5.26 14.15 5.86
N TYR A 133 -4.37 13.63 5.02
CA TYR A 133 -4.77 12.81 3.88
C TYR A 133 -5.49 11.54 4.32
N ALA A 134 -4.92 10.83 5.30
CA ALA A 134 -5.53 9.61 5.82
C ALA A 134 -6.93 9.86 6.39
N ARG A 135 -7.12 10.97 7.08
CA ARG A 135 -8.42 11.38 7.62
C ARG A 135 -9.45 11.69 6.55
N ARG A 136 -9.03 12.32 5.45
CA ARG A 136 -9.92 12.74 4.37
C ARG A 136 -10.22 11.64 3.37
N HIS A 137 -9.41 10.59 3.34
CA HIS A 137 -9.50 9.53 2.35
C HIS A 137 -9.62 8.18 3.04
N PRO A 138 -10.77 7.90 3.68
CA PRO A 138 -11.00 6.59 4.29
C PRO A 138 -10.96 5.51 3.19
N ILE A 139 -10.47 4.33 3.55
CA ILE A 139 -10.39 3.22 2.61
C ILE A 139 -11.78 2.71 2.30
N ILE A 140 -12.07 2.57 0.99
CA ILE A 140 -13.29 1.95 0.47
C ILE A 140 -12.83 0.80 -0.42
N TRP A 141 -13.09 -0.45 0.01
CA TRP A 141 -12.55 -1.62 -0.67
C TRP A 141 -13.61 -2.70 -0.82
N ASN A 142 -13.91 -3.08 -2.06
CA ASN A 142 -14.98 -4.02 -2.40
C ASN A 142 -14.46 -5.26 -3.14
N VAL A 143 -13.15 -5.45 -3.17
CA VAL A 143 -12.53 -6.58 -3.87
C VAL A 143 -12.53 -7.81 -2.97
N SER A 144 -12.74 -8.99 -3.55
CA SER A 144 -12.62 -10.27 -2.84
C SER A 144 -11.20 -10.38 -2.26
N THR A 145 -11.08 -10.55 -0.95
CA THR A 145 -9.81 -10.39 -0.25
C THR A 145 -9.62 -11.47 0.81
N CYS A 146 -8.37 -11.93 0.92
CA CYS A 146 -7.90 -12.77 2.02
C CYS A 146 -6.80 -12.01 2.77
N ILE A 147 -6.89 -11.97 4.10
CA ILE A 147 -5.90 -11.29 4.94
C ILE A 147 -5.15 -12.32 5.78
N LEU A 148 -3.83 -12.21 5.76
CA LEU A 148 -2.91 -13.06 6.53
C LEU A 148 -2.12 -12.17 7.50
N TYR A 149 -2.04 -12.60 8.74
CA TYR A 149 -1.26 -11.92 9.78
C TYR A 149 -0.07 -12.74 10.24
#